data_74ef8936156c332dbe659a01d4746c51
#
_entry.id   74ef8936156c332dbe659a01d4746c51
#
_cell.length_a   1.000
_cell.length_b   1.000
_cell.length_c   1.000
_cell.angle_alpha   90.00
_cell.angle_beta   90.00
_cell.angle_gamma   90.00
#
_symmetry.space_group_name_H-M   'P 1'
#
loop_
_entity.id
_entity.type
_entity.pdbx_description
1 polymer ?
#
loop_
_entity_poly.entity_id
_entity_poly.type
_entity_poly.pdbx_seq_one_letter_code
_entity_poly.pdbx_strand_id
1 'polypeptide(L)'
;MILTGANDAQIIRRETHNMEKKTLSFGSSLVAVILSLGTIIIGKLWLSLNTTIVLLLSATVVSCFVVLKGVKWSDIETEISAGIKGMGTPIVVLLETGILVGVWMACGTIPMMMDWGLKLISPKIFLLVTCLICTIMSVVSGTSWGTLATAGVALLGVGIGLGIPVPMTCGAIVVGSFFGDKMSPLSDSTIVAAASCEVPLMEHIRHMLWSTTPAYLVSIIVYVVLGFRFDGVIGGEQYESLLNGLASTFNFNVLLLIPPIVVFALVLSKKPALPAFAAGIASAIVLGMIFQGQGFAELCGVMANGCKIDSGNDLVNTLIQRGGMNSMLSTVSIVIGAAVFAAPIRASGAAQILFGKVEEIAKTPGRFAAACYIIHPIFQLVAVTYYVTYPVMGSFCAPVYDKFGLSRANLTRTFEDSGTVIAPLIPWGMAGSYITAQLGVVPSEYWQYMPMCYMCIVFGIILSLTGIGVKKADGTYVRPILWQKKSAKAAK
;
A
#
# COMPACT_ATOMS: atom_id res chain seq x y z
N MET A 1 -37.60 3.71 24.21
CA MET A 1 -37.29 5.18 24.29
C MET A 1 -36.22 5.45 25.36
N ILE A 2 -35.12 4.64 25.48
CA ILE A 2 -34.04 4.83 26.50
C ILE A 2 -32.64 4.62 25.91
N LEU A 3 -32.50 4.43 24.58
CA LEU A 3 -31.18 4.20 23.95
C LEU A 3 -30.57 5.41 23.23
N THR A 4 -31.23 6.56 23.19
CA THR A 4 -30.73 7.79 22.53
C THR A 4 -29.80 8.63 23.44
N GLY A 5 -29.94 8.57 24.76
CA GLY A 5 -29.18 9.43 25.67
C GLY A 5 -27.71 9.05 25.89
N ALA A 6 -27.32 7.78 25.69
CA ALA A 6 -25.92 7.35 25.89
C ALA A 6 -25.02 7.70 24.70
N ASN A 7 -25.55 7.67 23.49
CA ASN A 7 -24.82 8.10 22.29
C ASN A 7 -24.64 9.62 22.25
N ASP A 8 -25.68 10.38 22.61
CA ASP A 8 -25.59 11.84 22.64
C ASP A 8 -24.64 12.33 23.73
N ALA A 9 -24.60 11.66 24.90
CA ALA A 9 -23.62 11.97 25.95
C ALA A 9 -22.18 11.61 25.54
N GLN A 10 -21.96 10.58 24.72
CA GLN A 10 -20.64 10.29 24.18
C GLN A 10 -20.23 11.24 23.07
N ILE A 11 -21.17 11.70 22.24
CA ILE A 11 -20.92 12.70 21.19
C ILE A 11 -20.60 14.05 21.85
N ILE A 12 -21.40 14.49 22.82
CA ILE A 12 -21.17 15.76 23.58
C ILE A 12 -19.86 15.69 24.37
N ARG A 13 -19.49 14.55 24.98
CA ARG A 13 -18.17 14.37 25.62
C ARG A 13 -17.02 14.40 24.61
N ARG A 14 -17.20 13.86 23.41
CA ARG A 14 -16.19 13.98 22.33
C ARG A 14 -16.07 15.42 21.82
N GLU A 15 -17.15 16.13 21.67
CA GLU A 15 -17.14 17.53 21.22
C GLU A 15 -16.58 18.47 22.30
N THR A 16 -16.93 18.30 23.57
CA THR A 16 -16.35 19.08 24.67
C THR A 16 -14.89 18.76 24.92
N HIS A 17 -14.46 17.49 24.75
CA HIS A 17 -13.04 17.11 24.84
C HIS A 17 -12.23 17.66 23.67
N ASN A 18 -12.83 17.80 22.47
CA ASN A 18 -12.18 18.44 21.31
C ASN A 18 -12.06 19.97 21.45
N MET A 19 -12.92 20.64 22.24
CA MET A 19 -12.81 22.08 22.46
C MET A 19 -11.70 22.48 23.45
N GLU A 20 -11.18 21.57 24.26
CA GLU A 20 -10.07 21.82 25.20
C GLU A 20 -8.68 21.42 24.68
N LYS A 21 -8.58 20.78 23.51
CA LYS A 21 -7.27 20.42 22.94
C LYS A 21 -6.51 21.68 22.51
N LYS A 22 -5.38 21.95 23.17
CA LYS A 22 -4.49 23.04 22.78
C LYS A 22 -3.82 22.71 21.45
N THR A 23 -4.25 23.39 20.38
CA THR A 23 -3.65 23.25 19.06
C THR A 23 -2.40 24.11 18.91
N LEU A 24 -1.44 23.65 18.13
CA LEU A 24 -0.21 24.39 17.84
C LEU A 24 -0.48 25.63 16.97
N SER A 25 0.41 26.61 16.98
CA SER A 25 0.45 27.63 15.94
C SER A 25 0.94 27.05 14.60
N PHE A 26 0.68 27.73 13.48
CA PHE A 26 1.15 27.31 12.16
C PHE A 26 2.67 27.06 12.12
N GLY A 27 3.46 28.01 12.65
CA GLY A 27 4.92 27.87 12.71
C GLY A 27 5.37 26.67 13.55
N SER A 28 4.72 26.44 14.70
CA SER A 28 5.01 25.26 15.55
C SER A 28 4.60 23.95 14.85
N SER A 29 3.50 23.93 14.09
CA SER A 29 3.07 22.77 13.31
C SER A 29 4.07 22.42 12.21
N LEU A 30 4.58 23.44 11.52
CA LEU A 30 5.61 23.26 10.49
C LEU A 30 6.92 22.71 11.09
N VAL A 31 7.36 23.28 12.23
CA VAL A 31 8.55 22.78 12.96
C VAL A 31 8.36 21.33 13.41
N ALA A 32 7.17 20.94 13.92
CA ALA A 32 6.91 19.56 14.30
C ALA A 32 7.07 18.58 13.12
N VAL A 33 6.56 18.95 11.93
CA VAL A 33 6.71 18.14 10.71
C VAL A 33 8.17 18.09 10.25
N ILE A 34 8.89 19.22 10.28
CA ILE A 34 10.33 19.28 9.92
C ILE A 34 11.16 18.42 10.88
N LEU A 35 10.92 18.48 12.18
CA LEU A 35 11.59 17.63 13.17
C LEU A 35 11.29 16.15 12.93
N SER A 36 10.05 15.83 12.61
CA SER A 36 9.59 14.48 12.31
C SER A 36 10.36 13.89 11.12
N LEU A 37 10.29 14.54 9.96
CA LEU A 37 10.95 14.09 8.74
C LEU A 37 12.48 14.21 8.84
N GLY A 38 13.00 15.27 9.45
CA GLY A 38 14.44 15.48 9.64
C GLY A 38 15.08 14.37 10.46
N THR A 39 14.43 13.92 11.54
CA THR A 39 14.91 12.79 12.36
C THR A 39 14.96 11.50 11.54
N ILE A 40 13.93 11.25 10.68
CA ILE A 40 13.92 10.08 9.80
C ILE A 40 15.06 10.15 8.79
N ILE A 41 15.23 11.29 8.12
CA ILE A 41 16.26 11.48 7.09
C ILE A 41 17.65 11.27 7.69
N ILE A 42 17.95 11.92 8.82
CA ILE A 42 19.22 11.78 9.53
C ILE A 42 19.44 10.34 9.98
N GLY A 43 18.43 9.73 10.63
CA GLY A 43 18.53 8.36 11.15
C GLY A 43 18.73 7.31 10.07
N LYS A 44 18.04 7.46 8.93
CA LYS A 44 18.12 6.47 7.84
C LYS A 44 19.27 6.71 6.88
N LEU A 45 19.49 7.95 6.42
CA LEU A 45 20.45 8.23 5.35
C LEU A 45 21.87 8.45 5.88
N TRP A 46 22.02 9.06 7.05
CA TRP A 46 23.36 9.37 7.60
C TRP A 46 23.81 8.32 8.62
N LEU A 47 22.90 7.83 9.47
CA LEU A 47 23.25 6.93 10.55
C LEU A 47 22.92 5.47 10.26
N SER A 48 22.23 5.16 9.15
CA SER A 48 21.82 3.81 8.73
C SER A 48 21.11 3.00 9.84
N LEU A 49 20.38 3.68 10.74
CA LEU A 49 19.74 3.04 11.88
C LEU A 49 18.56 2.15 11.45
N ASN A 50 18.19 1.21 12.32
CA ASN A 50 17.00 0.39 12.16
C ASN A 50 15.75 1.27 12.04
N THR A 51 14.85 0.96 11.11
CA THR A 51 13.66 1.77 10.77
C THR A 51 12.76 1.98 11.99
N THR A 52 12.46 0.93 12.76
CA THR A 52 11.61 1.03 13.95
C THR A 52 12.22 1.97 14.98
N ILE A 53 13.54 1.87 15.22
CA ILE A 53 14.24 2.76 16.17
C ILE A 53 14.16 4.21 15.71
N VAL A 54 14.36 4.48 14.43
CA VAL A 54 14.26 5.85 13.86
C VAL A 54 12.85 6.42 14.03
N LEU A 55 11.81 5.61 13.82
CA LEU A 55 10.42 6.04 14.02
C LEU A 55 10.15 6.38 15.49
N LEU A 56 10.63 5.55 16.43
CA LEU A 56 10.48 5.80 17.87
C LEU A 56 11.29 7.03 18.34
N LEU A 57 12.51 7.22 17.83
CA LEU A 57 13.29 8.43 18.10
C LEU A 57 12.61 9.68 17.59
N SER A 58 12.06 9.64 16.36
CA SER A 58 11.30 10.74 15.80
C SER A 58 10.05 11.05 16.64
N ALA A 59 9.31 10.02 17.05
CA ALA A 59 8.17 10.18 17.96
C ALA A 59 8.58 10.87 19.26
N THR A 60 9.71 10.47 19.85
CA THR A 60 10.23 11.06 21.09
C THR A 60 10.58 12.52 20.90
N VAL A 61 11.36 12.86 19.86
CA VAL A 61 11.76 14.25 19.56
C VAL A 61 10.54 15.14 19.35
N VAL A 62 9.57 14.69 18.56
CA VAL A 62 8.35 15.46 18.27
C VAL A 62 7.46 15.55 19.53
N SER A 63 7.33 14.48 20.32
CA SER A 63 6.57 14.50 21.58
C SER A 63 7.15 15.51 22.57
N CYS A 64 8.47 15.52 22.77
CA CYS A 64 9.13 16.53 23.60
C CYS A 64 8.82 17.95 23.12
N PHE A 65 8.92 18.18 21.81
CA PHE A 65 8.64 19.49 21.24
C PHE A 65 7.19 19.94 21.46
N VAL A 66 6.20 19.06 21.15
CA VAL A 66 4.79 19.43 21.26
C VAL A 66 4.33 19.58 22.73
N VAL A 67 4.90 18.79 23.64
CA VAL A 67 4.65 18.94 25.10
C VAL A 67 5.18 20.27 25.61
N LEU A 68 6.39 20.70 25.19
CA LEU A 68 6.93 22.03 25.50
C LEU A 68 6.04 23.16 24.94
N LYS A 69 5.27 22.89 23.89
CA LYS A 69 4.28 23.85 23.34
C LYS A 69 2.90 23.74 24.02
N GLY A 70 2.74 22.87 25.00
CA GLY A 70 1.58 22.74 25.87
C GLY A 70 0.56 21.69 25.44
N VAL A 71 0.91 20.76 24.54
CA VAL A 71 0.10 19.57 24.28
C VAL A 71 0.25 18.62 25.48
N LYS A 72 -0.83 18.05 25.99
CA LYS A 72 -0.79 17.15 27.13
C LYS A 72 -0.24 15.77 26.71
N TRP A 73 0.60 15.16 27.54
CA TRP A 73 1.10 13.81 27.29
C TRP A 73 -0.03 12.77 27.16
N SER A 74 -1.10 12.92 27.96
CA SER A 74 -2.30 12.06 27.89
C SER A 74 -2.95 12.04 26.51
N ASP A 75 -2.89 13.15 25.77
CA ASP A 75 -3.44 13.22 24.41
C ASP A 75 -2.57 12.42 23.43
N ILE A 76 -1.24 12.49 23.59
CA ILE A 76 -0.28 11.70 22.80
C ILE A 76 -0.49 10.21 23.08
N GLU A 77 -0.60 9.81 24.35
CA GLU A 77 -0.84 8.43 24.77
C GLU A 77 -2.15 7.86 24.23
N THR A 78 -3.21 8.70 24.22
CA THR A 78 -4.50 8.35 23.61
C THR A 78 -4.35 8.09 22.10
N GLU A 79 -3.60 8.94 21.38
CA GLU A 79 -3.36 8.79 19.95
C GLU A 79 -2.43 7.59 19.63
N ILE A 80 -1.46 7.26 20.52
CA ILE A 80 -0.66 6.03 20.41
C ILE A 80 -1.59 4.81 20.50
N SER A 81 -2.42 4.75 21.53
CA SER A 81 -3.34 3.64 21.78
C SER A 81 -4.34 3.47 20.63
N ALA A 82 -4.90 4.57 20.13
CA ALA A 82 -5.80 4.57 18.98
C ALA A 82 -5.08 4.10 17.69
N GLY A 83 -3.85 4.56 17.49
CA GLY A 83 -3.02 4.15 16.35
C GLY A 83 -2.72 2.66 16.35
N ILE A 84 -2.27 2.11 17.48
CA ILE A 84 -1.99 0.66 17.62
C ILE A 84 -3.27 -0.17 17.44
N LYS A 85 -4.38 0.25 18.02
CA LYS A 85 -5.68 -0.41 17.85
C LYS A 85 -6.10 -0.47 16.39
N GLY A 86 -5.88 0.62 15.64
CA GLY A 86 -6.17 0.67 14.19
C GLY A 86 -5.32 -0.27 13.35
N MET A 87 -4.16 -0.71 13.86
CA MET A 87 -3.24 -1.61 13.15
C MET A 87 -3.49 -3.10 13.44
N GLY A 88 -4.49 -3.47 14.25
CA GLY A 88 -4.73 -4.85 14.65
C GLY A 88 -4.91 -5.79 13.46
N THR A 89 -5.87 -5.53 12.58
CA THR A 89 -6.13 -6.35 11.38
C THR A 89 -4.92 -6.38 10.43
N PRO A 90 -4.29 -5.25 10.04
CA PRO A 90 -3.05 -5.27 9.26
C PRO A 90 -1.94 -6.16 9.84
N ILE A 91 -1.72 -6.12 11.15
CA ILE A 91 -0.71 -6.95 11.81
C ILE A 91 -1.02 -8.44 11.63
N VAL A 92 -2.26 -8.84 11.85
CA VAL A 92 -2.66 -10.26 11.68
C VAL A 92 -2.50 -10.70 10.22
N VAL A 93 -2.91 -9.86 9.26
CA VAL A 93 -2.72 -10.13 7.81
C VAL A 93 -1.23 -10.30 7.48
N LEU A 94 -0.35 -9.45 8.02
CA LEU A 94 1.10 -9.58 7.84
C LEU A 94 1.63 -10.93 8.31
N LEU A 95 1.28 -11.33 9.53
CA LEU A 95 1.72 -12.61 10.08
C LEU A 95 1.18 -13.79 9.25
N GLU A 96 -0.07 -13.74 8.87
CA GLU A 96 -0.73 -14.79 8.10
C GLU A 96 -0.17 -14.91 6.68
N THR A 97 0.18 -13.79 6.01
CA THR A 97 0.85 -13.83 4.70
C THR A 97 2.25 -14.43 4.78
N GLY A 98 2.99 -14.18 5.87
CA GLY A 98 4.26 -14.86 6.12
C GLY A 98 4.09 -16.38 6.22
N ILE A 99 3.11 -16.84 6.99
CA ILE A 99 2.75 -18.26 7.10
C ILE A 99 2.38 -18.84 5.72
N LEU A 100 1.51 -18.16 4.99
CA LEU A 100 1.02 -18.58 3.68
C LEU A 100 2.18 -18.79 2.70
N VAL A 101 3.09 -17.80 2.58
CA VAL A 101 4.27 -17.92 1.70
C VAL A 101 5.13 -19.11 2.11
N GLY A 102 5.42 -19.30 3.39
CA GLY A 102 6.23 -20.41 3.89
C GLY A 102 5.63 -21.78 3.52
N VAL A 103 4.34 -21.96 3.79
CA VAL A 103 3.65 -23.23 3.53
C VAL A 103 3.47 -23.47 2.02
N TRP A 104 3.15 -22.41 1.23
CA TRP A 104 3.05 -22.55 -0.23
C TRP A 104 4.39 -22.83 -0.91
N MET A 105 5.49 -22.35 -0.33
CA MET A 105 6.83 -22.76 -0.75
C MET A 105 7.07 -24.24 -0.44
N ALA A 106 6.86 -24.65 0.80
CA ALA A 106 7.16 -26.00 1.25
C ALA A 106 6.28 -27.07 0.55
N CYS A 107 5.00 -26.80 0.33
CA CYS A 107 4.12 -27.73 -0.38
C CYS A 107 4.36 -27.78 -1.89
N GLY A 108 5.21 -26.88 -2.46
CA GLY A 108 5.52 -26.87 -3.89
C GLY A 108 4.58 -26.02 -4.75
N THR A 109 3.59 -25.34 -4.19
CA THR A 109 2.67 -24.46 -4.96
C THR A 109 3.41 -23.32 -5.65
N ILE A 110 4.16 -22.51 -4.91
CA ILE A 110 4.93 -21.39 -5.50
C ILE A 110 6.06 -21.93 -6.39
N PRO A 111 6.86 -22.94 -6.01
CA PRO A 111 7.84 -23.56 -6.91
C PRO A 111 7.26 -24.06 -8.24
N MET A 112 6.07 -24.67 -8.24
CA MET A 112 5.40 -25.08 -9.47
C MET A 112 4.97 -23.88 -10.32
N MET A 113 4.47 -22.82 -9.71
CA MET A 113 4.14 -21.58 -10.43
C MET A 113 5.40 -20.94 -11.05
N MET A 114 6.54 -21.01 -10.37
CA MET A 114 7.83 -20.56 -10.91
C MET A 114 8.25 -21.43 -12.12
N ASP A 115 8.21 -22.74 -12.00
CA ASP A 115 8.54 -23.69 -13.09
C ASP A 115 7.68 -23.44 -14.34
N TRP A 116 6.37 -23.31 -14.16
CA TRP A 116 5.47 -23.01 -15.28
C TRP A 116 5.70 -21.61 -15.86
N GLY A 117 5.93 -20.62 -15.02
CA GLY A 117 6.22 -19.25 -15.46
C GLY A 117 7.49 -19.19 -16.32
N LEU A 118 8.54 -19.89 -15.89
CA LEU A 118 9.80 -20.01 -16.67
C LEU A 118 9.57 -20.64 -18.04
N LYS A 119 8.77 -21.69 -18.13
CA LYS A 119 8.48 -22.42 -19.37
C LYS A 119 7.55 -21.67 -20.32
N LEU A 120 6.63 -20.84 -19.80
CA LEU A 120 5.54 -20.24 -20.59
C LEU A 120 5.80 -18.78 -20.96
N ILE A 121 6.58 -18.02 -20.18
CA ILE A 121 6.71 -16.58 -20.34
C ILE A 121 8.04 -16.22 -21.00
N SER A 122 7.97 -15.60 -22.18
CA SER A 122 9.17 -15.08 -22.85
C SER A 122 9.74 -13.86 -22.10
N PRO A 123 11.08 -13.72 -21.97
CA PRO A 123 11.72 -12.58 -21.32
C PRO A 123 11.29 -11.21 -21.87
N LYS A 124 11.07 -11.11 -23.19
CA LYS A 124 10.65 -9.85 -23.86
C LYS A 124 9.32 -9.30 -23.35
N ILE A 125 8.39 -10.15 -22.98
CA ILE A 125 7.05 -9.74 -22.53
C ILE A 125 6.88 -9.95 -21.02
N PHE A 126 7.90 -10.45 -20.33
CA PHE A 126 7.80 -10.85 -18.93
C PHE A 126 7.32 -9.72 -18.01
N LEU A 127 7.92 -8.52 -18.10
CA LEU A 127 7.52 -7.39 -17.25
C LEU A 127 6.06 -6.97 -17.48
N LEU A 128 5.63 -6.95 -18.76
CA LEU A 128 4.24 -6.68 -19.11
C LEU A 128 3.29 -7.72 -18.53
N VAL A 129 3.59 -9.01 -18.78
CA VAL A 129 2.77 -10.14 -18.31
C VAL A 129 2.71 -10.16 -16.79
N THR A 130 3.84 -9.92 -16.10
CA THR A 130 3.91 -9.78 -14.65
C THR A 130 2.98 -8.69 -14.12
N CYS A 131 3.03 -7.51 -14.71
CA CYS A 131 2.16 -6.41 -14.33
C CYS A 131 0.68 -6.77 -14.55
N LEU A 132 0.32 -7.37 -15.69
CA LEU A 132 -1.06 -7.75 -16.00
C LEU A 132 -1.58 -8.88 -15.09
N ILE A 133 -0.79 -9.91 -14.81
CA ILE A 133 -1.16 -10.98 -13.86
C ILE A 133 -1.44 -10.38 -12.48
N CYS A 134 -0.51 -9.58 -11.95
CA CYS A 134 -0.70 -8.94 -10.65
C CYS A 134 -1.91 -8.00 -10.65
N THR A 135 -2.18 -7.30 -11.75
CA THR A 135 -3.37 -6.46 -11.91
C THR A 135 -4.65 -7.27 -11.81
N ILE A 136 -4.77 -8.33 -12.60
CA ILE A 136 -5.97 -9.18 -12.61
C ILE A 136 -6.19 -9.79 -11.23
N MET A 137 -5.13 -10.35 -10.63
CA MET A 137 -5.21 -10.96 -9.30
C MET A 137 -5.64 -9.95 -8.24
N SER A 138 -5.08 -8.75 -8.25
CA SER A 138 -5.37 -7.73 -7.25
C SER A 138 -6.75 -7.10 -7.44
N VAL A 139 -7.21 -6.85 -8.69
CA VAL A 139 -8.60 -6.41 -8.96
C VAL A 139 -9.60 -7.42 -8.42
N VAL A 140 -9.35 -8.69 -8.66
CA VAL A 140 -10.25 -9.80 -8.28
C VAL A 140 -10.23 -10.00 -6.76
N SER A 141 -9.06 -10.00 -6.15
CA SER A 141 -8.90 -10.24 -4.70
C SER A 141 -9.22 -9.01 -3.84
N GLY A 142 -9.14 -7.81 -4.42
CA GLY A 142 -9.28 -6.56 -3.68
C GLY A 142 -8.12 -6.28 -2.72
N THR A 143 -6.95 -6.87 -2.96
CA THR A 143 -5.81 -6.67 -2.07
C THR A 143 -4.47 -6.74 -2.80
N SER A 144 -3.67 -5.70 -2.65
CA SER A 144 -2.26 -5.72 -3.08
C SER A 144 -1.42 -6.67 -2.22
N TRP A 145 -1.73 -6.80 -0.93
CA TRP A 145 -1.00 -7.63 0.03
C TRP A 145 -1.01 -9.12 -0.36
N GLY A 146 -2.20 -9.65 -0.61
CA GLY A 146 -2.36 -11.04 -1.05
C GLY A 146 -1.70 -11.32 -2.39
N THR A 147 -1.82 -10.39 -3.34
CA THR A 147 -1.19 -10.50 -4.66
C THR A 147 0.33 -10.51 -4.56
N LEU A 148 0.93 -9.61 -3.76
CA LEU A 148 2.37 -9.56 -3.51
C LEU A 148 2.89 -10.86 -2.91
N ALA A 149 2.21 -11.39 -1.88
CA ALA A 149 2.61 -12.61 -1.17
C ALA A 149 2.47 -13.89 -2.02
N THR A 150 1.64 -13.89 -3.04
CA THR A 150 1.34 -15.07 -3.86
C THR A 150 1.99 -14.96 -5.25
N ALA A 151 1.29 -14.38 -6.21
CA ALA A 151 1.83 -14.21 -7.56
C ALA A 151 3.10 -13.37 -7.59
N GLY A 152 3.22 -12.34 -6.73
CA GLY A 152 4.40 -11.48 -6.67
C GLY A 152 5.66 -12.28 -6.37
N VAL A 153 5.64 -13.12 -5.36
CA VAL A 153 6.80 -13.97 -4.98
C VAL A 153 7.12 -14.97 -6.08
N ALA A 154 6.10 -15.61 -6.68
CA ALA A 154 6.31 -16.55 -7.78
C ALA A 154 6.93 -15.89 -9.02
N LEU A 155 6.36 -14.75 -9.44
CA LEU A 155 6.85 -13.99 -10.60
C LEU A 155 8.23 -13.36 -10.35
N LEU A 156 8.57 -13.02 -9.11
CA LEU A 156 9.93 -12.60 -8.77
C LEU A 156 10.94 -13.72 -9.05
N GLY A 157 10.61 -14.95 -8.66
CA GLY A 157 11.44 -16.12 -8.96
C GLY A 157 11.60 -16.37 -10.46
N VAL A 158 10.51 -16.24 -11.23
CA VAL A 158 10.54 -16.32 -12.70
C VAL A 158 11.46 -15.24 -13.28
N GLY A 159 11.34 -13.99 -12.84
CA GLY A 159 12.19 -12.88 -13.30
C GLY A 159 13.68 -13.14 -13.07
N ILE A 160 14.03 -13.66 -11.89
CA ILE A 160 15.41 -14.04 -11.56
C ILE A 160 15.90 -15.15 -12.50
N GLY A 161 15.09 -16.18 -12.71
CA GLY A 161 15.44 -17.29 -13.62
C GLY A 161 15.56 -16.87 -15.09
N LEU A 162 14.82 -15.83 -15.52
CA LEU A 162 14.94 -15.23 -16.84
C LEU A 162 16.07 -14.19 -16.95
N GLY A 163 16.86 -13.97 -15.89
CA GLY A 163 17.94 -12.99 -15.87
C GLY A 163 17.48 -11.54 -15.89
N ILE A 164 16.22 -11.26 -15.51
CA ILE A 164 15.67 -9.90 -15.45
C ILE A 164 16.02 -9.27 -14.11
N PRO A 165 16.52 -8.02 -14.07
CA PRO A 165 16.88 -7.35 -12.83
C PRO A 165 15.74 -7.35 -11.81
N VAL A 166 16.06 -7.77 -10.59
CA VAL A 166 15.10 -7.90 -9.48
C VAL A 166 14.31 -6.61 -9.22
N PRO A 167 14.93 -5.40 -9.22
CA PRO A 167 14.18 -4.15 -9.05
C PRO A 167 13.14 -3.87 -10.15
N MET A 168 13.42 -4.25 -11.42
CA MET A 168 12.47 -4.07 -12.52
C MET A 168 11.26 -5.01 -12.35
N THR A 169 11.52 -6.27 -12.03
CA THR A 169 10.48 -7.26 -11.73
C THR A 169 9.63 -6.82 -10.56
N CYS A 170 10.26 -6.35 -9.48
CA CYS A 170 9.58 -5.79 -8.32
C CYS A 170 8.67 -4.61 -8.69
N GLY A 171 9.18 -3.67 -9.50
CA GLY A 171 8.37 -2.55 -10.00
C GLY A 171 7.12 -2.98 -10.75
N ALA A 172 7.23 -3.96 -11.64
CA ALA A 172 6.10 -4.49 -12.39
C ALA A 172 5.07 -5.21 -11.49
N ILE A 173 5.54 -6.01 -10.53
CA ILE A 173 4.69 -6.66 -9.52
C ILE A 173 3.92 -5.61 -8.71
N VAL A 174 4.61 -4.60 -8.21
CA VAL A 174 4.00 -3.59 -7.33
C VAL A 174 3.02 -2.71 -8.10
N VAL A 175 3.35 -2.26 -9.31
CA VAL A 175 2.41 -1.47 -10.13
C VAL A 175 1.14 -2.27 -10.42
N GLY A 176 1.26 -3.54 -10.84
CA GLY A 176 0.09 -4.38 -11.09
C GLY A 176 -0.75 -4.58 -9.83
N SER A 177 -0.11 -4.90 -8.71
CA SER A 177 -0.79 -5.14 -7.43
C SER A 177 -1.52 -3.90 -6.92
N PHE A 178 -0.89 -2.73 -6.96
CA PHE A 178 -1.48 -1.49 -6.46
C PHE A 178 -2.49 -0.87 -7.43
N PHE A 179 -2.34 -1.07 -8.75
CA PHE A 179 -3.40 -0.72 -9.70
C PHE A 179 -4.67 -1.53 -9.41
N GLY A 180 -4.53 -2.84 -9.26
CA GLY A 180 -5.66 -3.72 -9.00
C GLY A 180 -6.35 -3.40 -7.67
N ASP A 181 -5.59 -3.22 -6.62
CA ASP A 181 -6.07 -2.80 -5.31
C ASP A 181 -6.89 -1.50 -5.41
N LYS A 182 -6.30 -0.44 -5.97
CA LYS A 182 -6.94 0.85 -6.18
C LYS A 182 -8.24 0.77 -7.00
N MET A 183 -8.34 -0.11 -7.98
CA MET A 183 -9.49 -0.20 -8.89
C MET A 183 -10.53 -1.23 -8.46
N SER A 184 -10.27 -1.99 -7.41
CA SER A 184 -11.19 -3.01 -6.91
C SER A 184 -12.27 -2.45 -5.98
N PRO A 185 -13.54 -2.79 -6.17
CA PRO A 185 -14.59 -2.45 -5.22
C PRO A 185 -14.52 -3.24 -3.90
N LEU A 186 -13.64 -4.24 -3.83
CA LEU A 186 -13.41 -5.06 -2.64
C LEU A 186 -12.23 -4.54 -1.80
N SER A 187 -11.47 -3.55 -2.32
CA SER A 187 -10.31 -3.00 -1.63
C SER A 187 -10.71 -2.13 -0.44
N ASP A 188 -10.00 -2.33 0.65
CA ASP A 188 -10.15 -1.52 1.86
C ASP A 188 -9.69 -0.08 1.66
N SER A 189 -8.63 0.19 0.89
CA SER A 189 -8.18 1.56 0.57
C SER A 189 -9.26 2.33 -0.18
N THR A 190 -9.84 1.71 -1.20
CA THR A 190 -10.90 2.29 -2.03
C THR A 190 -12.18 2.56 -1.22
N ILE A 191 -12.55 1.61 -0.33
CA ILE A 191 -13.71 1.76 0.56
C ILE A 191 -13.47 2.90 1.56
N VAL A 192 -12.29 2.96 2.18
CA VAL A 192 -11.95 4.03 3.15
C VAL A 192 -11.88 5.39 2.47
N ALA A 193 -11.31 5.49 1.27
CA ALA A 193 -11.26 6.74 0.51
C ALA A 193 -12.68 7.26 0.20
N ALA A 194 -13.56 6.40 -0.30
CA ALA A 194 -14.94 6.73 -0.62
C ALA A 194 -15.73 7.14 0.63
N ALA A 195 -15.62 6.37 1.72
CA ALA A 195 -16.31 6.62 2.98
C ALA A 195 -15.84 7.91 3.66
N SER A 196 -14.55 8.24 3.58
CA SER A 196 -13.96 9.45 4.17
C SER A 196 -14.57 10.76 3.64
N CYS A 197 -15.19 10.72 2.47
CA CYS A 197 -15.85 11.88 1.85
C CYS A 197 -17.33 11.64 1.54
N GLU A 198 -17.91 10.54 2.04
CA GLU A 198 -19.32 10.17 1.80
C GLU A 198 -19.66 10.05 0.30
N VAL A 199 -18.72 9.52 -0.52
CA VAL A 199 -18.91 9.32 -1.95
C VAL A 199 -19.34 7.88 -2.21
N PRO A 200 -20.34 7.62 -3.08
CA PRO A 200 -20.68 6.26 -3.48
C PRO A 200 -19.48 5.53 -4.10
N LEU A 201 -19.19 4.33 -3.64
CA LEU A 201 -18.00 3.56 -3.99
C LEU A 201 -17.79 3.43 -5.52
N MET A 202 -18.83 3.09 -6.25
CA MET A 202 -18.76 2.93 -7.72
C MET A 202 -18.57 4.26 -8.46
N GLU A 203 -19.04 5.37 -7.89
CA GLU A 203 -18.77 6.70 -8.42
C GLU A 203 -17.29 7.05 -8.23
N HIS A 204 -16.76 6.79 -7.05
CA HIS A 204 -15.34 6.96 -6.75
C HIS A 204 -14.46 6.19 -7.73
N ILE A 205 -14.69 4.87 -7.89
CA ILE A 205 -13.91 4.01 -8.80
C ILE A 205 -13.96 4.52 -10.25
N ARG A 206 -15.14 4.84 -10.75
CA ARG A 206 -15.28 5.39 -12.12
C ARG A 206 -14.56 6.72 -12.28
N HIS A 207 -14.56 7.55 -11.24
CA HIS A 207 -13.92 8.86 -11.30
C HIS A 207 -12.39 8.76 -11.28
N MET A 208 -11.82 7.75 -10.61
CA MET A 208 -10.37 7.48 -10.63
C MET A 208 -9.81 7.15 -12.00
N LEU A 209 -10.62 6.61 -12.93
CA LEU A 209 -10.17 6.26 -14.27
C LEU A 209 -9.52 7.44 -15.03
N TRP A 210 -9.93 8.67 -14.75
CA TRP A 210 -9.37 9.87 -15.39
C TRP A 210 -7.86 10.04 -15.18
N SER A 211 -7.34 9.74 -14.00
CA SER A 211 -5.92 9.86 -13.66
C SER A 211 -5.20 8.51 -13.74
N THR A 212 -5.86 7.45 -13.27
CA THR A 212 -5.23 6.14 -13.13
C THR A 212 -4.99 5.47 -14.48
N THR A 213 -5.95 5.56 -15.43
CA THR A 213 -5.80 4.94 -16.75
C THR A 213 -4.58 5.47 -17.52
N PRO A 214 -4.40 6.79 -17.71
CA PRO A 214 -3.20 7.28 -18.40
C PRO A 214 -1.91 6.96 -17.64
N ALA A 215 -1.91 7.01 -16.32
CA ALA A 215 -0.74 6.65 -15.51
C ALA A 215 -0.35 5.17 -15.64
N TYR A 216 -1.34 4.29 -15.67
CA TYR A 216 -1.13 2.86 -15.88
C TYR A 216 -0.64 2.55 -17.28
N LEU A 217 -1.21 3.21 -18.31
CA LEU A 217 -0.74 3.06 -19.70
C LEU A 217 0.73 3.47 -19.85
N VAL A 218 1.18 4.52 -19.17
CA VAL A 218 2.61 4.87 -19.14
C VAL A 218 3.43 3.71 -18.58
N SER A 219 3.00 3.05 -17.50
CA SER A 219 3.70 1.90 -16.94
C SER A 219 3.74 0.72 -17.91
N ILE A 220 2.62 0.42 -18.57
CA ILE A 220 2.55 -0.62 -19.60
C ILE A 220 3.56 -0.36 -20.73
N ILE A 221 3.59 0.88 -21.24
CA ILE A 221 4.53 1.27 -22.30
C ILE A 221 5.99 1.10 -21.80
N VAL A 222 6.28 1.54 -20.58
CA VAL A 222 7.62 1.40 -19.98
C VAL A 222 8.01 -0.08 -19.88
N TYR A 223 7.11 -0.97 -19.42
CA TYR A 223 7.42 -2.40 -19.32
C TYR A 223 7.57 -3.09 -20.67
N VAL A 224 6.83 -2.68 -21.68
CA VAL A 224 7.04 -3.14 -23.07
C VAL A 224 8.41 -2.70 -23.58
N VAL A 225 8.76 -1.42 -23.43
CA VAL A 225 10.06 -0.87 -23.88
C VAL A 225 11.23 -1.49 -23.12
N LEU A 226 11.12 -1.67 -21.81
CA LEU A 226 12.14 -2.34 -21.01
C LEU A 226 12.27 -3.82 -21.39
N GLY A 227 11.16 -4.50 -21.69
CA GLY A 227 11.14 -5.89 -22.12
C GLY A 227 11.95 -6.13 -23.40
N PHE A 228 11.92 -5.20 -24.36
CA PHE A 228 12.72 -5.30 -25.59
C PHE A 228 14.26 -5.25 -25.37
N ARG A 229 14.71 -4.84 -24.18
CA ARG A 229 16.15 -4.90 -23.83
C ARG A 229 16.63 -6.29 -23.46
N PHE A 230 15.71 -7.21 -23.22
CA PHE A 230 16.02 -8.58 -22.84
C PHE A 230 15.79 -9.51 -24.04
N ASP A 231 16.85 -9.70 -24.84
CA ASP A 231 16.85 -10.66 -25.95
C ASP A 231 16.98 -12.11 -25.45
N GLY A 232 16.50 -12.37 -24.24
CA GLY A 232 16.67 -13.54 -23.43
C GLY A 232 16.85 -14.84 -24.22
N VAL A 233 18.02 -15.42 -24.11
CA VAL A 233 18.24 -16.83 -24.46
C VAL A 233 17.50 -17.62 -23.37
N ILE A 234 16.30 -18.12 -23.69
CA ILE A 234 15.67 -19.20 -22.95
C ILE A 234 16.69 -20.38 -23.07
N GLY A 235 17.27 -20.81 -21.94
CA GLY A 235 18.28 -21.87 -21.93
C GLY A 235 19.69 -21.46 -21.47
N GLY A 236 19.83 -20.31 -20.81
CA GLY A 236 21.08 -19.96 -20.10
C GLY A 236 21.30 -20.85 -18.87
N GLU A 237 22.56 -20.97 -18.43
CA GLU A 237 22.97 -21.84 -17.32
C GLU A 237 22.13 -21.62 -16.04
N GLN A 238 21.78 -20.36 -15.72
CA GLN A 238 20.91 -20.02 -14.58
C GLN A 238 19.47 -20.54 -14.75
N TYR A 239 18.92 -20.44 -15.97
CA TYR A 239 17.59 -20.92 -16.31
C TYR A 239 17.49 -22.45 -16.15
N GLU A 240 18.40 -23.18 -16.76
CA GLU A 240 18.45 -24.64 -16.66
C GLU A 240 18.73 -25.11 -15.23
N SER A 241 19.65 -24.45 -14.53
CA SER A 241 19.97 -24.74 -13.13
C SER A 241 18.75 -24.56 -12.23
N LEU A 242 17.93 -23.49 -12.44
CA LEU A 242 16.73 -23.24 -11.68
C LEU A 242 15.62 -24.26 -11.98
N LEU A 243 15.36 -24.55 -13.27
CA LEU A 243 14.36 -25.55 -13.66
C LEU A 243 14.67 -26.92 -13.11
N ASN A 244 15.93 -27.39 -13.32
CA ASN A 244 16.36 -28.69 -12.86
C ASN A 244 16.36 -28.78 -11.33
N GLY A 245 16.79 -27.71 -10.63
CA GLY A 245 16.80 -27.66 -9.19
C GLY A 245 15.38 -27.66 -8.59
N LEU A 246 14.44 -26.95 -9.19
CA LEU A 246 13.02 -26.98 -8.76
C LEU A 246 12.40 -28.37 -9.01
N ALA A 247 12.63 -28.96 -10.21
CA ALA A 247 12.08 -30.27 -10.58
C ALA A 247 12.66 -31.41 -9.76
N SER A 248 13.93 -31.31 -9.31
CA SER A 248 14.54 -32.33 -8.45
C SER A 248 14.12 -32.21 -6.98
N THR A 249 13.72 -31.03 -6.56
CA THR A 249 13.38 -30.74 -5.15
C THR A 249 11.91 -31.02 -4.85
N PHE A 250 11.01 -30.79 -5.80
CA PHE A 250 9.56 -30.85 -5.58
C PHE A 250 8.86 -31.83 -6.52
N ASN A 251 7.90 -32.57 -5.96
CA ASN A 251 6.97 -33.41 -6.73
C ASN A 251 5.80 -32.55 -7.24
N PHE A 252 5.88 -32.07 -8.48
CA PHE A 252 4.86 -31.24 -9.08
C PHE A 252 3.62 -32.01 -9.48
N ASN A 253 2.45 -31.48 -9.09
CA ASN A 253 1.13 -31.99 -9.47
C ASN A 253 0.17 -30.81 -9.65
N VAL A 254 -0.72 -30.86 -10.63
CA VAL A 254 -1.69 -29.80 -10.91
C VAL A 254 -2.56 -29.46 -9.70
N LEU A 255 -2.79 -30.41 -8.79
CA LEU A 255 -3.53 -30.20 -7.55
C LEU A 255 -2.87 -29.21 -6.59
N LEU A 256 -1.57 -28.92 -6.76
CA LEU A 256 -0.87 -27.87 -6.01
C LEU A 256 -1.39 -26.43 -6.35
N LEU A 257 -2.27 -26.29 -7.35
CA LEU A 257 -3.03 -25.06 -7.58
C LEU A 257 -4.27 -24.91 -6.70
N ILE A 258 -4.68 -25.94 -5.95
CA ILE A 258 -5.84 -25.85 -5.06
C ILE A 258 -5.70 -24.70 -4.03
N PRO A 259 -4.57 -24.50 -3.33
CA PRO A 259 -4.44 -23.40 -2.36
C PRO A 259 -4.73 -22.02 -2.95
N PRO A 260 -4.12 -21.57 -4.07
CA PRO A 260 -4.49 -20.32 -4.68
C PRO A 260 -5.95 -20.28 -5.17
N ILE A 261 -6.47 -21.36 -5.74
CA ILE A 261 -7.86 -21.44 -6.20
C ILE A 261 -8.82 -21.27 -5.02
N VAL A 262 -8.57 -21.90 -3.87
CA VAL A 262 -9.38 -21.77 -2.65
C VAL A 262 -9.38 -20.33 -2.15
N VAL A 263 -8.21 -19.70 -2.07
CA VAL A 263 -8.10 -18.28 -1.67
C VAL A 263 -8.91 -17.41 -2.61
N PHE A 264 -8.75 -17.56 -3.93
CA PHE A 264 -9.50 -16.78 -4.92
C PHE A 264 -11.01 -17.03 -4.83
N ALA A 265 -11.44 -18.26 -4.74
CA ALA A 265 -12.86 -18.61 -4.66
C ALA A 265 -13.54 -17.97 -3.43
N LEU A 266 -12.85 -17.97 -2.28
CA LEU A 266 -13.37 -17.35 -1.06
C LEU A 266 -13.42 -15.83 -1.16
N VAL A 267 -12.38 -15.20 -1.71
CA VAL A 267 -12.36 -13.75 -1.92
C VAL A 267 -13.42 -13.32 -2.93
N LEU A 268 -13.56 -14.02 -4.05
CA LEU A 268 -14.64 -13.79 -5.02
C LEU A 268 -16.04 -13.95 -4.39
N SER A 269 -16.16 -14.84 -3.40
CA SER A 269 -17.38 -15.02 -2.59
C SER A 269 -17.54 -13.94 -1.52
N LYS A 270 -16.76 -12.84 -1.58
CA LYS A 270 -16.77 -11.71 -0.64
C LYS A 270 -16.46 -12.10 0.82
N LYS A 271 -15.71 -13.16 1.03
CA LYS A 271 -15.19 -13.50 2.37
C LYS A 271 -13.97 -12.62 2.71
N PRO A 272 -13.77 -12.24 3.98
CA PRO A 272 -12.60 -11.49 4.41
C PRO A 272 -11.28 -12.21 4.07
N ALA A 273 -10.19 -11.44 3.95
CA ALA A 273 -8.88 -11.98 3.58
C ALA A 273 -8.35 -13.01 4.57
N LEU A 274 -8.49 -12.77 5.88
CA LEU A 274 -8.00 -13.68 6.92
C LEU A 274 -8.55 -15.10 6.79
N PRO A 275 -9.86 -15.36 6.79
CA PRO A 275 -10.36 -16.72 6.60
C PRO A 275 -10.03 -17.32 5.22
N ALA A 276 -9.85 -16.49 4.18
CA ALA A 276 -9.43 -16.97 2.87
C ALA A 276 -7.97 -17.47 2.89
N PHE A 277 -7.08 -16.71 3.51
CA PHE A 277 -5.68 -17.13 3.68
C PHE A 277 -5.55 -18.36 4.58
N ALA A 278 -6.28 -18.40 5.69
CA ALA A 278 -6.31 -19.58 6.57
C ALA A 278 -6.73 -20.86 5.80
N ALA A 279 -7.76 -20.78 4.95
CA ALA A 279 -8.17 -21.90 4.10
C ALA A 279 -7.10 -22.27 3.06
N GLY A 280 -6.42 -21.30 2.47
CA GLY A 280 -5.29 -21.51 1.56
C GLY A 280 -4.10 -22.16 2.26
N ILE A 281 -3.81 -21.80 3.50
CA ILE A 281 -2.78 -22.43 4.34
C ILE A 281 -3.17 -23.87 4.66
N ALA A 282 -4.40 -24.10 5.15
CA ALA A 282 -4.88 -25.42 5.49
C ALA A 282 -4.82 -26.40 4.30
N SER A 283 -5.29 -25.96 3.12
CA SER A 283 -5.21 -26.77 1.90
C SER A 283 -3.77 -27.08 1.48
N ALA A 284 -2.86 -26.12 1.62
CA ALA A 284 -1.43 -26.30 1.32
C ALA A 284 -0.76 -27.29 2.32
N ILE A 285 -1.12 -27.25 3.60
CA ILE A 285 -0.64 -28.24 4.59
C ILE A 285 -1.02 -29.67 4.14
N VAL A 286 -2.30 -29.89 3.77
CA VAL A 286 -2.76 -31.20 3.32
C VAL A 286 -2.00 -31.66 2.07
N LEU A 287 -1.79 -30.76 1.11
CA LEU A 287 -1.07 -31.10 -0.14
C LEU A 287 0.43 -31.32 0.10
N GLY A 288 1.05 -30.57 1.02
CA GLY A 288 2.44 -30.81 1.45
C GLY A 288 2.64 -32.19 2.06
N MET A 289 1.70 -32.64 2.87
CA MET A 289 1.71 -34.00 3.42
C MET A 289 1.56 -35.06 2.32
N ILE A 290 0.66 -34.85 1.36
CA ILE A 290 0.34 -35.84 0.31
C ILE A 290 1.43 -35.90 -0.74
N PHE A 291 1.88 -34.75 -1.28
CA PHE A 291 2.76 -34.72 -2.46
C PHE A 291 4.24 -34.59 -2.11
N GLN A 292 4.57 -33.94 -0.97
CA GLN A 292 5.96 -33.75 -0.57
C GLN A 292 6.38 -34.69 0.58
N GLY A 293 5.44 -35.47 1.12
CA GLY A 293 5.73 -36.43 2.21
C GLY A 293 6.11 -35.74 3.55
N GLN A 294 5.80 -34.46 3.71
CA GLN A 294 6.15 -33.70 4.89
C GLN A 294 5.24 -34.05 6.08
N GLY A 295 5.83 -34.14 7.27
CA GLY A 295 5.06 -34.36 8.49
C GLY A 295 4.29 -33.12 8.94
N PHE A 296 3.13 -33.28 9.60
CA PHE A 296 2.35 -32.14 10.11
C PHE A 296 3.16 -31.25 11.07
N ALA A 297 3.97 -31.84 11.95
CA ALA A 297 4.83 -31.09 12.87
C ALA A 297 5.91 -30.29 12.13
N GLU A 298 6.45 -30.82 11.03
CA GLU A 298 7.39 -30.12 10.17
C GLU A 298 6.72 -28.91 9.51
N LEU A 299 5.52 -29.07 8.94
CA LEU A 299 4.76 -27.98 8.36
C LEU A 299 4.37 -26.91 9.38
N CYS A 300 4.10 -27.28 10.65
CA CYS A 300 3.95 -26.31 11.73
C CYS A 300 5.26 -25.53 11.97
N GLY A 301 6.42 -26.18 11.88
CA GLY A 301 7.72 -25.52 11.91
C GLY A 301 7.91 -24.54 10.75
N VAL A 302 7.45 -24.90 9.53
CA VAL A 302 7.43 -24.02 8.34
C VAL A 302 6.51 -22.82 8.55
N MET A 303 5.35 -22.99 9.16
CA MET A 303 4.45 -21.88 9.50
C MET A 303 5.16 -20.82 10.36
N ALA A 304 5.97 -21.24 11.31
CA ALA A 304 6.70 -20.33 12.18
C ALA A 304 7.93 -19.72 11.49
N ASN A 305 8.78 -20.56 10.88
CA ASN A 305 10.13 -20.20 10.46
C ASN A 305 10.36 -20.12 8.96
N GLY A 306 9.35 -20.42 8.15
CA GLY A 306 9.44 -20.48 6.68
C GLY A 306 9.97 -21.81 6.16
N CYS A 307 9.96 -21.93 4.83
CA CYS A 307 10.52 -23.08 4.14
C CYS A 307 12.04 -23.09 4.30
N LYS A 308 12.60 -24.25 4.67
CA LYS A 308 14.04 -24.47 4.86
C LYS A 308 14.54 -25.70 4.08
N ILE A 309 13.82 -26.11 3.05
CA ILE A 309 14.23 -27.20 2.19
C ILE A 309 15.56 -26.83 1.55
N ASP A 310 16.52 -27.75 1.60
CA ASP A 310 17.80 -27.63 0.89
C ASP A 310 17.71 -28.41 -0.42
N SER A 311 17.78 -27.68 -1.53
CA SER A 311 17.75 -28.26 -2.89
C SER A 311 19.12 -28.69 -3.39
N GLY A 312 20.20 -28.46 -2.62
CA GLY A 312 21.57 -28.62 -3.09
C GLY A 312 22.01 -27.59 -4.15
N ASN A 313 21.18 -26.57 -4.40
CA ASN A 313 21.45 -25.50 -5.36
C ASN A 313 21.21 -24.15 -4.70
N ASP A 314 22.24 -23.32 -4.55
CA ASP A 314 22.19 -22.04 -3.85
C ASP A 314 21.19 -21.07 -4.46
N LEU A 315 21.05 -21.04 -5.80
CA LEU A 315 20.09 -20.19 -6.49
C LEU A 315 18.65 -20.58 -6.14
N VAL A 316 18.35 -21.88 -6.18
CA VAL A 316 17.03 -22.41 -5.80
C VAL A 316 16.77 -22.14 -4.32
N ASN A 317 17.74 -22.42 -3.44
CA ASN A 317 17.63 -22.19 -2.00
C ASN A 317 17.31 -20.74 -1.67
N THR A 318 17.96 -19.76 -2.33
CA THR A 318 17.69 -18.33 -2.17
C THR A 318 16.23 -17.97 -2.50
N LEU A 319 15.61 -18.69 -3.43
CA LEU A 319 14.23 -18.44 -3.85
C LEU A 319 13.20 -19.14 -2.97
N ILE A 320 13.46 -20.38 -2.55
CA ILE A 320 12.48 -21.20 -1.83
C ILE A 320 12.57 -21.07 -0.31
N GLN A 321 13.72 -20.71 0.25
CA GLN A 321 13.90 -20.56 1.70
C GLN A 321 13.33 -19.22 2.19
N ARG A 322 12.00 -19.06 2.10
CA ARG A 322 11.27 -17.83 2.42
C ARG A 322 10.02 -18.11 3.24
N GLY A 323 9.39 -17.01 3.68
CA GLY A 323 8.12 -17.04 4.41
C GLY A 323 8.28 -17.32 5.90
N GLY A 324 7.18 -17.81 6.50
CA GLY A 324 7.05 -18.02 7.94
C GLY A 324 6.65 -16.76 8.71
N MET A 325 5.92 -16.95 9.79
CA MET A 325 5.44 -15.86 10.65
C MET A 325 6.60 -14.98 11.14
N ASN A 326 7.72 -15.58 11.52
CA ASN A 326 8.88 -14.87 12.08
C ASN A 326 9.52 -13.91 11.06
N SER A 327 9.42 -14.17 9.75
CA SER A 327 9.92 -13.26 8.72
C SER A 327 9.19 -11.91 8.71
N MET A 328 7.96 -11.86 9.22
CA MET A 328 7.13 -10.66 9.26
C MET A 328 7.31 -9.83 10.53
N LEU A 329 7.97 -10.32 11.57
CA LEU A 329 8.07 -9.63 12.86
C LEU A 329 8.80 -8.27 12.75
N SER A 330 9.79 -8.15 11.88
CA SER A 330 10.45 -6.87 11.61
C SER A 330 9.48 -5.86 11.00
N THR A 331 8.64 -6.29 10.07
CA THR A 331 7.60 -5.44 9.46
C THR A 331 6.52 -5.06 10.47
N VAL A 332 6.08 -5.99 11.32
CA VAL A 332 5.15 -5.72 12.41
C VAL A 332 5.72 -4.67 13.37
N SER A 333 7.01 -4.76 13.72
CA SER A 333 7.65 -3.75 14.56
C SER A 333 7.68 -2.36 13.90
N ILE A 334 7.87 -2.28 12.58
CA ILE A 334 7.78 -1.02 11.83
C ILE A 334 6.35 -0.47 11.84
N VAL A 335 5.33 -1.32 11.66
CA VAL A 335 3.92 -0.92 11.70
C VAL A 335 3.53 -0.33 13.07
N ILE A 336 3.96 -0.99 14.16
CA ILE A 336 3.77 -0.46 15.52
C ILE A 336 4.54 0.85 15.71
N GLY A 337 5.82 0.89 15.31
CA GLY A 337 6.65 2.08 15.36
C GLY A 337 6.03 3.25 14.59
N ALA A 338 5.41 3.00 13.44
CA ALA A 338 4.71 3.98 12.64
C ALA A 338 3.46 4.54 13.34
N ALA A 339 2.69 3.71 14.04
CA ALA A 339 1.55 4.17 14.83
C ALA A 339 1.98 5.12 15.97
N VAL A 340 3.09 4.79 16.65
CA VAL A 340 3.70 5.65 17.70
C VAL A 340 4.25 6.93 17.10
N PHE A 341 4.94 6.84 15.97
CA PHE A 341 5.53 7.97 15.25
C PHE A 341 4.50 9.04 14.85
N ALA A 342 3.34 8.63 14.37
CA ALA A 342 2.31 9.55 13.91
C ALA A 342 1.52 10.22 15.08
N ALA A 343 1.57 9.65 16.28
CA ALA A 343 0.74 10.07 17.41
C ALA A 343 0.96 11.52 17.85
N PRO A 344 2.20 12.05 18.06
CA PRO A 344 2.39 13.44 18.49
C PRO A 344 1.93 14.46 17.44
N ILE A 345 2.02 14.15 16.16
CA ILE A 345 1.50 15.01 15.09
C ILE A 345 -0.04 15.04 15.14
N ARG A 346 -0.70 13.89 15.35
CA ARG A 346 -2.17 13.83 15.52
C ARG A 346 -2.65 14.55 16.78
N ALA A 347 -2.00 14.28 17.92
CA ALA A 347 -2.35 14.89 19.21
C ALA A 347 -2.22 16.42 19.20
N SER A 348 -1.25 16.94 18.46
CA SER A 348 -0.99 18.38 18.36
C SER A 348 -1.91 19.14 17.40
N GLY A 349 -2.71 18.45 16.59
CA GLY A 349 -3.52 19.06 15.54
C GLY A 349 -2.69 19.71 14.41
N ALA A 350 -1.40 19.38 14.30
CA ALA A 350 -0.49 20.02 13.34
C ALA A 350 -0.95 19.83 11.89
N ALA A 351 -1.47 18.66 11.55
CA ALA A 351 -1.98 18.37 10.22
C ALA A 351 -3.17 19.29 9.86
N GLN A 352 -4.12 19.45 10.78
CA GLN A 352 -5.30 20.30 10.62
C GLN A 352 -4.94 21.74 10.34
N ILE A 353 -3.98 22.27 11.09
CA ILE A 353 -3.53 23.67 10.97
C ILE A 353 -2.84 23.89 9.62
N LEU A 354 -2.03 22.94 9.19
CA LEU A 354 -1.36 23.01 7.89
C LEU A 354 -2.37 22.98 6.74
N PHE A 355 -3.38 22.09 6.80
CA PHE A 355 -4.44 22.02 5.78
C PHE A 355 -5.31 23.28 5.74
N GLY A 356 -5.67 23.85 6.90
CA GLY A 356 -6.42 25.09 6.96
C GLY A 356 -5.72 26.27 6.25
N LYS A 357 -4.38 26.31 6.31
CA LYS A 357 -3.59 27.35 5.62
C LYS A 357 -3.58 27.20 4.10
N VAL A 358 -3.77 25.99 3.60
CA VAL A 358 -3.84 25.73 2.15
C VAL A 358 -5.06 26.40 1.51
N GLU A 359 -6.22 26.37 2.18
CA GLU A 359 -7.43 27.06 1.70
C GLU A 359 -7.19 28.57 1.55
N GLU A 360 -6.47 29.19 2.47
CA GLU A 360 -6.16 30.63 2.41
C GLU A 360 -5.25 31.00 1.22
N ILE A 361 -4.33 30.10 0.85
CA ILE A 361 -3.34 30.33 -0.23
C ILE A 361 -3.92 29.98 -1.59
N ALA A 362 -4.61 28.84 -1.69
CA ALA A 362 -5.13 28.31 -2.93
C ALA A 362 -6.55 28.77 -3.22
N LYS A 363 -6.70 30.05 -3.58
CA LYS A 363 -7.98 30.77 -3.76
C LYS A 363 -8.86 30.28 -4.92
N THR A 364 -8.41 29.35 -5.75
CA THR A 364 -9.20 28.84 -6.88
C THR A 364 -9.40 27.33 -6.76
N PRO A 365 -10.55 26.80 -7.24
CA PRO A 365 -10.86 25.36 -7.10
C PRO A 365 -9.75 24.46 -7.65
N GLY A 366 -9.22 24.79 -8.85
CA GLY A 366 -8.16 24.00 -9.48
C GLY A 366 -6.83 24.06 -8.74
N ARG A 367 -6.45 25.22 -8.19
CA ARG A 367 -5.24 25.36 -7.38
C ARG A 367 -5.38 24.65 -6.04
N PHE A 368 -6.54 24.70 -5.42
CA PHE A 368 -6.79 23.96 -4.18
C PHE A 368 -6.69 22.45 -4.40
N ALA A 369 -7.37 21.92 -5.45
CA ALA A 369 -7.29 20.52 -5.80
C ALA A 369 -5.85 20.09 -6.13
N ALA A 370 -5.09 20.89 -6.89
CA ALA A 370 -3.67 20.62 -7.19
C ALA A 370 -2.80 20.66 -5.92
N ALA A 371 -3.05 21.60 -4.99
CA ALA A 371 -2.34 21.67 -3.72
C ALA A 371 -2.58 20.43 -2.85
N CYS A 372 -3.79 19.85 -2.88
CA CYS A 372 -4.08 18.59 -2.19
C CYS A 372 -3.22 17.43 -2.72
N TYR A 373 -2.91 17.36 -4.03
CA TYR A 373 -2.01 16.37 -4.60
C TYR A 373 -0.55 16.51 -4.14
N ILE A 374 -0.15 17.71 -3.71
CA ILE A 374 1.21 17.97 -3.21
C ILE A 374 1.30 17.70 -1.72
N ILE A 375 0.29 18.13 -0.96
CA ILE A 375 0.32 18.08 0.50
C ILE A 375 -0.01 16.68 1.02
N HIS A 376 -0.90 15.95 0.36
CA HIS A 376 -1.27 14.61 0.79
C HIS A 376 -0.08 13.63 0.83
N PRO A 377 0.80 13.54 -0.18
CA PRO A 377 2.02 12.74 -0.08
C PRO A 377 2.91 13.11 1.11
N ILE A 378 3.08 14.41 1.37
CA ILE A 378 3.87 14.88 2.52
C ILE A 378 3.21 14.43 3.83
N PHE A 379 1.90 14.55 3.92
CA PHE A 379 1.16 14.03 5.08
C PHE A 379 1.25 12.51 5.19
N GLN A 380 1.22 11.79 4.07
CA GLN A 380 1.40 10.35 4.02
C GLN A 380 2.77 9.91 4.53
N LEU A 381 3.84 10.67 4.25
CA LEU A 381 5.18 10.41 4.79
C LEU A 381 5.22 10.46 6.32
N VAL A 382 4.39 11.31 6.93
CA VAL A 382 4.30 11.52 8.39
C VAL A 382 3.26 10.61 9.04
N ALA A 383 2.11 10.39 8.39
CA ALA A 383 1.04 9.55 8.93
C ALA A 383 1.25 8.06 8.66
N VAL A 384 2.12 7.72 7.68
CA VAL A 384 2.60 6.38 7.29
C VAL A 384 1.54 5.42 6.77
N THR A 385 0.24 5.80 6.82
CA THR A 385 -0.88 4.97 6.40
C THR A 385 -2.07 5.80 5.91
N TYR A 386 -2.69 5.36 4.84
CA TYR A 386 -3.89 5.98 4.28
C TYR A 386 -5.12 5.85 5.20
N TYR A 387 -5.19 4.87 6.08
CA TYR A 387 -6.24 4.75 7.09
C TYR A 387 -6.35 5.98 8.02
N VAL A 388 -5.26 6.72 8.16
CA VAL A 388 -5.21 7.98 8.93
C VAL A 388 -5.39 9.18 8.01
N THR A 389 -4.68 9.22 6.87
CA THR A 389 -4.66 10.42 6.03
C THR A 389 -5.99 10.70 5.36
N TYR A 390 -6.72 9.67 4.91
CA TYR A 390 -7.98 9.84 4.19
C TYR A 390 -9.09 10.44 5.07
N PRO A 391 -9.42 9.89 6.28
CA PRO A 391 -10.42 10.50 7.13
C PRO A 391 -10.04 11.92 7.59
N VAL A 392 -8.76 12.16 7.90
CA VAL A 392 -8.29 13.48 8.33
C VAL A 392 -8.44 14.48 7.19
N MET A 393 -7.89 14.21 6.00
CA MET A 393 -8.04 15.12 4.87
C MET A 393 -9.49 15.24 4.41
N GLY A 394 -10.27 14.15 4.45
CA GLY A 394 -11.69 14.18 4.14
C GLY A 394 -12.46 15.20 4.97
N SER A 395 -12.26 15.19 6.28
CA SER A 395 -12.94 16.11 7.20
C SER A 395 -12.60 17.59 6.96
N PHE A 396 -11.39 17.91 6.48
CA PHE A 396 -10.96 19.30 6.23
C PHE A 396 -11.19 19.76 4.80
N CYS A 397 -10.91 18.89 3.82
CA CYS A 397 -10.94 19.27 2.42
C CYS A 397 -12.34 19.13 1.80
N ALA A 398 -13.18 18.17 2.23
CA ALA A 398 -14.51 17.99 1.65
C ALA A 398 -15.40 19.23 1.75
N PRO A 399 -15.48 19.96 2.90
CA PRO A 399 -16.25 21.21 2.98
C PRO A 399 -15.75 22.29 2.01
N VAL A 400 -14.45 22.32 1.70
CA VAL A 400 -13.87 23.28 0.75
C VAL A 400 -14.26 22.92 -0.69
N TYR A 401 -14.29 21.62 -1.03
CA TYR A 401 -14.82 21.17 -2.32
C TYR A 401 -16.30 21.55 -2.48
N ASP A 402 -17.11 21.37 -1.43
CA ASP A 402 -18.53 21.77 -1.43
C ASP A 402 -18.69 23.28 -1.65
N LYS A 403 -17.88 24.11 -0.98
CA LYS A 403 -17.83 25.57 -1.15
C LYS A 403 -17.54 25.98 -2.60
N PHE A 404 -16.67 25.22 -3.29
CA PHE A 404 -16.35 25.45 -4.68
C PHE A 404 -17.37 24.83 -5.66
N GLY A 405 -18.43 24.18 -5.17
CA GLY A 405 -19.43 23.48 -5.98
C GLY A 405 -18.86 22.27 -6.73
N LEU A 406 -17.83 21.65 -6.19
CA LEU A 406 -17.18 20.46 -6.74
C LEU A 406 -17.70 19.18 -6.09
N SER A 407 -17.80 18.10 -6.86
CA SER A 407 -18.04 16.76 -6.31
C SER A 407 -16.85 16.34 -5.44
N ARG A 408 -17.15 15.78 -4.28
CA ARG A 408 -16.16 15.17 -3.37
C ARG A 408 -15.42 13.98 -4.01
N ALA A 409 -15.95 13.42 -5.12
CA ALA A 409 -15.26 12.39 -5.90
C ALA A 409 -13.90 12.87 -6.44
N ASN A 410 -13.72 14.17 -6.69
CA ASN A 410 -12.41 14.72 -7.07
C ASN A 410 -11.40 14.59 -5.90
N LEU A 411 -11.85 14.77 -4.67
CA LEU A 411 -11.01 14.62 -3.48
C LEU A 411 -10.67 13.15 -3.21
N THR A 412 -11.65 12.24 -3.30
CA THR A 412 -11.39 10.81 -3.10
C THR A 412 -10.44 10.25 -4.16
N ARG A 413 -10.49 10.76 -5.40
CA ARG A 413 -9.49 10.47 -6.43
C ARG A 413 -8.11 10.93 -6.00
N THR A 414 -7.96 12.14 -5.45
CA THR A 414 -6.69 12.66 -4.92
C THR A 414 -6.11 11.73 -3.85
N PHE A 415 -6.94 11.19 -2.97
CA PHE A 415 -6.51 10.26 -1.92
C PHE A 415 -5.83 9.03 -2.49
N GLU A 416 -6.47 8.38 -3.43
CA GLU A 416 -5.93 7.18 -4.06
C GLU A 416 -4.71 7.46 -4.94
N ASP A 417 -4.74 8.57 -5.71
CA ASP A 417 -3.67 8.97 -6.62
C ASP A 417 -2.39 9.39 -5.90
N SER A 418 -2.49 9.85 -4.65
CA SER A 418 -1.37 10.39 -3.89
C SER A 418 -1.18 9.75 -2.51
N GLY A 419 -1.99 8.77 -2.16
CA GLY A 419 -1.90 7.98 -0.93
C GLY A 419 -1.59 6.53 -1.22
N THR A 420 -2.57 5.76 -1.73
CA THR A 420 -2.41 4.32 -1.99
C THR A 420 -1.24 4.02 -2.92
N VAL A 421 -1.14 4.70 -4.07
CA VAL A 421 -0.08 4.40 -5.05
C VAL A 421 1.30 4.89 -4.64
N ILE A 422 1.41 5.85 -3.71
CA ILE A 422 2.68 6.32 -3.15
C ILE A 422 3.15 5.48 -1.96
N ALA A 423 2.23 4.82 -1.25
CA ALA A 423 2.55 4.04 -0.08
C ALA A 423 3.71 3.03 -0.29
N PRO A 424 3.83 2.34 -1.45
CA PRO A 424 4.96 1.46 -1.75
C PRO A 424 6.33 2.17 -1.77
N LEU A 425 6.35 3.47 -2.02
CA LEU A 425 7.58 4.25 -2.14
C LEU A 425 8.12 4.76 -0.80
N ILE A 426 7.37 4.59 0.29
CA ILE A 426 7.75 5.04 1.63
C ILE A 426 8.47 3.91 2.37
N PRO A 427 9.82 3.98 2.55
CA PRO A 427 10.57 2.87 3.13
C PRO A 427 10.22 2.55 4.57
N TRP A 428 9.75 3.54 5.32
CA TRP A 428 9.28 3.39 6.71
C TRP A 428 7.76 3.27 6.82
N GLY A 429 7.06 3.28 5.69
CA GLY A 429 5.64 3.06 5.60
C GLY A 429 5.30 1.58 5.64
N MET A 430 4.04 1.29 5.97
CA MET A 430 3.54 -0.08 6.08
C MET A 430 3.72 -0.86 4.75
N ALA A 431 3.33 -0.26 3.62
CA ALA A 431 3.42 -0.90 2.31
C ALA A 431 4.87 -1.13 1.84
N GLY A 432 5.74 -0.11 1.94
CA GLY A 432 7.15 -0.24 1.54
C GLY A 432 7.89 -1.29 2.36
N SER A 433 7.63 -1.35 3.67
CA SER A 433 8.21 -2.35 4.56
C SER A 433 7.71 -3.77 4.24
N TYR A 434 6.42 -3.92 3.92
CA TYR A 434 5.85 -5.19 3.52
C TYR A 434 6.44 -5.71 2.21
N ILE A 435 6.54 -4.86 1.19
CA ILE A 435 7.15 -5.21 -0.09
C ILE A 435 8.60 -5.67 0.12
N THR A 436 9.36 -4.94 0.94
CA THR A 436 10.74 -5.32 1.28
C THR A 436 10.79 -6.69 1.95
N ALA A 437 9.88 -6.98 2.87
CA ALA A 437 9.85 -8.29 3.54
C ALA A 437 9.46 -9.44 2.60
N GLN A 438 8.51 -9.20 1.66
CA GLN A 438 8.03 -10.23 0.75
C GLN A 438 8.96 -10.45 -0.46
N LEU A 439 9.44 -9.37 -1.06
CA LEU A 439 10.21 -9.43 -2.30
C LEU A 439 11.72 -9.28 -2.09
N GLY A 440 12.18 -8.85 -0.90
CA GLY A 440 13.59 -8.67 -0.58
C GLY A 440 14.23 -7.42 -1.23
N VAL A 441 13.42 -6.48 -1.73
CA VAL A 441 13.88 -5.27 -2.46
C VAL A 441 13.39 -4.03 -1.76
N VAL A 442 14.26 -3.08 -1.50
CA VAL A 442 13.91 -1.81 -0.82
C VAL A 442 13.35 -0.77 -1.79
N PRO A 443 12.48 0.16 -1.36
CA PRO A 443 11.88 1.17 -2.22
C PRO A 443 12.87 2.00 -3.02
N SER A 444 14.07 2.28 -2.50
CA SER A 444 15.12 3.01 -3.19
C SER A 444 15.68 2.31 -4.44
N GLU A 445 15.46 1.02 -4.59
CA GLU A 445 15.93 0.25 -5.75
C GLU A 445 14.87 0.15 -6.84
N TYR A 446 13.58 -0.01 -6.49
CA TYR A 446 12.51 -0.24 -7.46
C TYR A 446 11.68 1.00 -7.84
N TRP A 447 11.80 2.13 -7.13
CA TRP A 447 10.96 3.32 -7.37
C TRP A 447 10.95 3.81 -8.83
N GLN A 448 12.11 3.76 -9.51
CA GLN A 448 12.25 4.18 -10.91
C GLN A 448 11.47 3.30 -11.91
N TYR A 449 11.12 2.10 -11.49
CA TYR A 449 10.36 1.14 -12.28
C TYR A 449 8.86 1.12 -11.93
N MET A 450 8.37 2.15 -11.24
CA MET A 450 6.97 2.30 -10.84
C MET A 450 6.33 3.59 -11.40
N PRO A 451 6.27 3.78 -12.73
CA PRO A 451 5.80 5.04 -13.32
C PRO A 451 4.40 5.44 -12.87
N MET A 452 3.47 4.49 -12.70
CA MET A 452 2.11 4.77 -12.25
C MET A 452 2.08 5.56 -10.94
N CYS A 453 2.98 5.26 -10.00
CA CYS A 453 2.92 5.83 -8.65
C CYS A 453 3.10 7.35 -8.64
N TYR A 454 3.98 7.89 -9.49
CA TYR A 454 4.16 9.33 -9.59
C TYR A 454 3.36 9.95 -10.75
N MET A 455 3.06 9.20 -11.82
CA MET A 455 2.23 9.69 -12.91
C MET A 455 0.78 9.93 -12.51
N CYS A 456 0.22 9.17 -11.55
CA CYS A 456 -1.10 9.47 -10.98
C CYS A 456 -1.15 10.88 -10.39
N ILE A 457 -0.11 11.31 -9.66
CA ILE A 457 -0.01 12.67 -9.12
C ILE A 457 0.12 13.70 -10.24
N VAL A 458 1.01 13.45 -11.21
CA VAL A 458 1.22 14.35 -12.35
C VAL A 458 -0.07 14.56 -13.12
N PHE A 459 -0.74 13.48 -13.53
CA PHE A 459 -2.03 13.58 -14.21
C PHE A 459 -3.10 14.21 -13.32
N GLY A 460 -3.16 13.87 -12.03
CA GLY A 460 -4.09 14.47 -11.08
C GLY A 460 -3.94 15.99 -10.98
N ILE A 461 -2.70 16.51 -10.92
CA ILE A 461 -2.40 17.94 -10.93
C ILE A 461 -2.82 18.58 -12.26
N ILE A 462 -2.47 17.97 -13.40
CA ILE A 462 -2.85 18.46 -14.74
C ILE A 462 -4.37 18.54 -14.86
N LEU A 463 -5.09 17.50 -14.50
CA LEU A 463 -6.56 17.46 -14.52
C LEU A 463 -7.17 18.55 -13.62
N SER A 464 -6.61 18.73 -12.42
CA SER A 464 -7.07 19.74 -11.47
C SER A 464 -6.89 21.17 -12.01
N LEU A 465 -5.75 21.45 -12.63
CA LEU A 465 -5.45 22.78 -13.17
C LEU A 465 -6.17 23.07 -14.49
N THR A 466 -6.37 22.05 -15.35
CA THR A 466 -7.06 22.22 -16.65
C THR A 466 -8.57 22.14 -16.53
N GLY A 467 -9.11 21.50 -15.48
CA GLY A 467 -10.54 21.22 -15.34
C GLY A 467 -11.03 20.00 -16.12
N ILE A 468 -10.13 19.32 -16.85
CA ILE A 468 -10.47 18.07 -17.56
C ILE A 468 -10.80 16.98 -16.54
N GLY A 469 -11.93 16.27 -16.69
CA GLY A 469 -12.34 15.23 -15.77
C GLY A 469 -12.62 15.73 -14.34
N VAL A 470 -12.82 17.03 -14.13
CA VAL A 470 -13.26 17.60 -12.85
C VAL A 470 -14.78 17.60 -12.81
N LYS A 471 -15.35 16.91 -11.82
CA LYS A 471 -16.78 16.75 -11.63
C LYS A 471 -17.32 17.82 -10.67
N LYS A 472 -18.48 18.41 -10.98
CA LYS A 472 -19.21 19.33 -10.11
C LYS A 472 -20.15 18.58 -9.17
N ALA A 473 -20.65 19.28 -8.14
CA ALA A 473 -21.63 18.75 -7.20
C ALA A 473 -22.96 18.33 -7.86
N ASP A 474 -23.35 18.97 -8.97
CA ASP A 474 -24.53 18.64 -9.76
C ASP A 474 -24.35 17.38 -10.65
N GLY A 475 -23.19 16.73 -10.60
CA GLY A 475 -22.88 15.54 -11.40
C GLY A 475 -22.34 15.85 -12.79
N THR A 476 -22.37 17.08 -13.27
CA THR A 476 -21.83 17.49 -14.57
C THR A 476 -20.30 17.69 -14.50
N TYR A 477 -19.64 17.66 -15.67
CA TYR A 477 -18.22 17.97 -15.72
C TYR A 477 -17.97 19.44 -16.01
N VAL A 478 -16.87 19.96 -15.49
CA VAL A 478 -16.40 21.33 -15.75
C VAL A 478 -16.06 21.49 -17.24
N ARG A 479 -16.34 22.67 -17.82
CA ARG A 479 -15.86 23.02 -19.18
C ARG A 479 -14.42 23.57 -19.05
N PRO A 480 -13.39 22.90 -19.60
CA PRO A 480 -11.98 23.24 -19.38
C PRO A 480 -11.63 24.68 -19.72
N ILE A 481 -12.17 25.24 -20.82
CA ILE A 481 -11.87 26.58 -21.31
C ILE A 481 -12.36 27.70 -20.37
N LEU A 482 -13.37 27.42 -19.52
CA LEU A 482 -14.00 28.40 -18.62
C LEU A 482 -13.62 28.20 -17.15
N TRP A 483 -12.83 27.17 -16.85
CA TRP A 483 -12.53 26.72 -15.49
C TRP A 483 -11.90 27.81 -14.61
N GLN A 484 -10.96 28.57 -15.14
CA GLN A 484 -10.24 29.59 -14.36
C GLN A 484 -10.92 30.98 -14.40
N LYS A 485 -11.74 31.27 -15.39
CA LYS A 485 -12.39 32.60 -15.53
C LYS A 485 -13.56 32.83 -14.59
N LYS A 486 -14.27 31.78 -14.13
CA LYS A 486 -15.43 31.92 -13.23
C LYS A 486 -15.05 32.05 -11.75
N SER A 487 -13.87 31.61 -11.33
CA SER A 487 -13.44 31.70 -9.93
C SER A 487 -13.15 33.13 -9.47
N ALA A 488 -12.84 34.04 -10.37
CA ALA A 488 -12.62 35.45 -10.04
C ALA A 488 -13.91 36.23 -9.73
N LYS A 489 -15.10 35.70 -10.14
CA LYS A 489 -16.41 36.34 -9.88
C LYS A 489 -17.11 35.81 -8.62
N ALA A 490 -16.75 34.63 -8.10
CA ALA A 490 -17.32 34.07 -6.90
C ALA A 490 -16.60 34.52 -5.59
N ALA A 491 -15.48 35.23 -5.73
CA ALA A 491 -14.66 35.75 -4.63
C ALA A 491 -14.87 37.27 -4.41
N LYS A 492 -15.87 37.89 -5.06
CA LYS A 492 -16.43 39.21 -4.77
C LYS A 492 -17.86 39.03 -4.24
#